data_54f242cd1c67e956dce75afc11e82c10
#
_entry.id   54f242cd1c67e956dce75afc11e82c10
#
_cell.length_a   1.000
_cell.length_b   1.000
_cell.length_c   1.000
_cell.angle_alpha   90.00
_cell.angle_beta   90.00
_cell.angle_gamma   90.00
#
_symmetry.space_group_name_H-M   'P 1'
#
loop_
_entity.id
_entity.type
_entity.pdbx_description
1 polymer ?
#
loop_
_entity_poly.entity_id
_entity_poly.type
_entity_poly.pdbx_seq_one_letter_code
_entity_poly.pdbx_strand_id
1 'polypeptide(L)'
;MLKKILITSVLTASACAVINANAALPVGLYVNGQVGYADTNMKSQVKDNGANFANDGLAGRLAIGYKVTPNFALELGYLQLSNAEFNIGASSFSNKQDAIDVAAKGILPITNNVNIYGKLGVAYLTTELKEKNAAGKTLDLNTAQGISKHQWAPEIAIGMGYDITPNVTVDTSLTHIQTLGDNRPGNINFLAVGVGYNFG
;
A
#
# COMPACT_ATOMS: atom_id res chain seq x y z
N MET A 1 21.42 21.81 6.42
CA MET A 1 21.85 21.61 5.03
C MET A 1 21.74 20.16 4.55
N LEU A 2 21.72 19.16 5.42
CA LEU A 2 21.60 17.72 5.05
C LEU A 2 20.22 17.29 4.49
N LYS A 3 19.14 18.00 4.82
CA LYS A 3 17.77 17.64 4.36
C LYS A 3 17.50 17.91 2.86
N LYS A 4 18.30 18.73 2.20
CA LYS A 4 18.12 19.04 0.78
C LYS A 4 18.88 18.09 -0.15
N ILE A 5 19.83 17.32 0.35
CA ILE A 5 20.65 16.40 -0.45
C ILE A 5 19.93 15.06 -0.70
N LEU A 6 19.03 14.65 0.20
CA LEU A 6 18.33 13.36 0.09
C LEU A 6 17.25 13.33 -1.01
N ILE A 7 16.70 14.47 -1.39
CA ILE A 7 15.62 14.54 -2.40
C ILE A 7 16.19 14.49 -3.82
N THR A 8 17.42 14.98 -4.01
CA THR A 8 18.03 15.05 -5.35
C THR A 8 18.66 13.72 -5.78
N SER A 9 19.02 12.84 -4.84
CA SER A 9 19.66 11.54 -5.15
C SER A 9 18.68 10.43 -5.54
N VAL A 10 17.38 10.58 -5.23
CA VAL A 10 16.36 9.57 -5.57
C VAL A 10 15.87 9.72 -7.02
N LEU A 11 15.94 10.93 -7.60
CA LEU A 11 15.47 11.15 -8.97
C LEU A 11 16.48 10.72 -10.06
N THR A 12 17.75 10.53 -9.73
CA THR A 12 18.80 10.19 -10.71
C THR A 12 19.03 8.69 -10.89
N ALA A 13 18.49 7.84 -10.04
CA ALA A 13 18.69 6.38 -10.10
C ALA A 13 17.76 5.65 -11.08
N SER A 14 16.74 6.33 -11.64
CA SER A 14 15.73 5.68 -12.49
C SER A 14 16.01 5.74 -14.00
N ALA A 15 17.16 6.26 -14.44
CA ALA A 15 17.40 6.52 -15.87
C ALA A 15 18.27 5.48 -16.60
N CYS A 16 18.86 4.49 -15.93
CA CYS A 16 19.86 3.62 -16.57
C CYS A 16 19.66 2.14 -16.23
N ALA A 17 18.66 1.50 -16.83
CA ALA A 17 18.74 0.06 -17.09
C ALA A 17 17.87 -0.29 -18.31
N VAL A 18 18.34 0.08 -19.49
CA VAL A 18 17.89 -0.57 -20.72
C VAL A 18 18.64 -1.90 -20.79
N ILE A 19 18.14 -2.90 -20.07
CA ILE A 19 18.59 -4.27 -20.25
C ILE A 19 17.65 -4.89 -21.27
N ASN A 20 18.16 -5.18 -22.47
CA ASN A 20 17.46 -5.93 -23.50
C ASN A 20 17.26 -7.39 -23.03
N ALA A 21 16.21 -7.65 -22.29
CA ALA A 21 15.72 -8.99 -22.08
C ALA A 21 14.57 -9.24 -23.08
N ASN A 22 14.76 -10.22 -23.97
CA ASN A 22 13.90 -10.52 -25.11
C ASN A 22 12.55 -11.19 -24.74
N ALA A 23 11.89 -10.79 -23.68
CA ALA A 23 10.51 -11.12 -23.43
C ALA A 23 9.76 -9.82 -23.16
N ALA A 24 9.41 -9.12 -24.22
CA ALA A 24 8.61 -7.90 -24.10
C ALA A 24 7.22 -8.28 -23.60
N LEU A 25 6.96 -8.02 -22.33
CA LEU A 25 5.60 -8.05 -21.79
C LEU A 25 4.74 -7.07 -22.61
N PRO A 26 3.50 -7.45 -22.96
CA PRO A 26 2.65 -6.60 -23.77
C PRO A 26 2.46 -5.24 -23.09
N VAL A 27 2.54 -4.18 -23.89
CA VAL A 27 2.25 -2.80 -23.51
C VAL A 27 0.73 -2.64 -23.49
N GLY A 28 0.18 -1.91 -22.54
CA GLY A 28 -1.25 -1.65 -22.50
C GLY A 28 -1.85 -1.67 -21.10
N LEU A 29 -3.16 -1.73 -21.09
CA LEU A 29 -3.96 -1.76 -19.87
C LEU A 29 -3.80 -3.09 -19.13
N TYR A 30 -3.71 -3.04 -17.82
CA TYR A 30 -3.79 -4.23 -16.97
C TYR A 30 -4.57 -3.94 -15.68
N VAL A 31 -5.07 -5.00 -15.08
CA VAL A 31 -5.64 -5.00 -13.74
C VAL A 31 -4.86 -5.96 -12.86
N ASN A 32 -4.79 -5.66 -11.58
CA ASN A 32 -4.13 -6.51 -10.59
C ASN A 32 -4.96 -6.55 -9.31
N GLY A 33 -5.21 -7.76 -8.81
CA GLY A 33 -5.85 -8.01 -7.52
C GLY A 33 -4.87 -8.69 -6.58
N GLN A 34 -4.72 -8.16 -5.38
CA GLN A 34 -3.80 -8.68 -4.36
C GLN A 34 -4.53 -8.88 -3.04
N VAL A 35 -4.18 -9.95 -2.33
CA VAL A 35 -4.60 -10.21 -0.95
C VAL A 35 -3.36 -10.46 -0.11
N GLY A 36 -3.40 -10.06 1.14
CA GLY A 36 -2.22 -10.18 1.97
C GLY A 36 -2.46 -9.75 3.40
N TYR A 37 -1.37 -9.50 4.08
CA TYR A 37 -1.35 -9.12 5.48
C TYR A 37 -0.74 -7.72 5.62
N ALA A 38 -1.48 -6.83 6.28
CA ALA A 38 -1.03 -5.48 6.55
C ALA A 38 -0.76 -5.31 8.04
N ASP A 39 0.40 -4.74 8.36
CA ASP A 39 0.77 -4.27 9.68
C ASP A 39 0.74 -2.74 9.68
N THR A 40 -0.08 -2.19 10.58
CA THR A 40 -0.19 -0.76 10.80
C THR A 40 0.53 -0.41 12.10
N ASN A 41 1.79 0.03 12.02
CA ASN A 41 2.57 0.46 13.17
C ASN A 41 1.98 1.74 13.79
N MET A 42 0.91 1.60 14.58
CA MET A 42 0.40 2.70 15.39
C MET A 42 1.42 3.04 16.47
N LYS A 43 1.81 4.32 16.57
CA LYS A 43 2.76 4.79 17.59
C LYS A 43 2.28 4.42 18.98
N SER A 44 3.23 4.04 19.83
CA SER A 44 3.14 3.56 21.22
C SER A 44 2.41 4.48 22.23
N GLN A 45 1.79 5.56 21.84
CA GLN A 45 1.04 6.43 22.76
C GLN A 45 -0.19 5.75 23.37
N VAL A 46 -0.62 4.61 22.82
CA VAL A 46 -1.72 3.80 23.36
C VAL A 46 -1.19 2.61 24.19
N LYS A 47 0.11 2.35 24.23
CA LYS A 47 0.71 1.23 24.95
C LYS A 47 0.71 1.39 26.47
N ASP A 48 0.48 2.61 27.00
CA ASP A 48 0.56 2.87 28.45
C ASP A 48 -0.62 2.33 29.27
N ASN A 49 -1.68 1.83 28.64
CA ASN A 49 -2.86 1.33 29.35
C ASN A 49 -3.08 -0.18 29.25
N GLY A 50 -2.07 -0.97 28.88
CA GLY A 50 -2.15 -2.44 28.90
C GLY A 50 -3.09 -3.09 27.87
N ALA A 51 -3.60 -2.34 26.90
CA ALA A 51 -4.40 -2.87 25.81
C ALA A 51 -3.50 -3.30 24.65
N ASN A 52 -3.40 -4.59 24.40
CA ASN A 52 -2.79 -5.14 23.18
C ASN A 52 -3.74 -4.89 22.02
N PHE A 53 -3.49 -3.82 21.25
CA PHE A 53 -4.19 -3.61 19.99
C PHE A 53 -3.51 -4.48 18.91
N ALA A 54 -4.26 -5.41 18.32
CA ALA A 54 -3.83 -6.07 17.10
C ALA A 54 -3.87 -5.01 15.98
N ASN A 55 -2.69 -4.52 15.56
CA ASN A 55 -2.54 -3.47 14.54
C ASN A 55 -2.41 -4.08 13.14
N ASP A 56 -2.64 -5.38 13.02
CA ASP A 56 -2.34 -6.18 11.87
C ASP A 56 -3.56 -7.01 11.46
N GLY A 57 -3.74 -7.22 10.17
CA GLY A 57 -4.88 -7.96 9.64
C GLY A 57 -4.80 -8.22 8.15
N LEU A 58 -5.79 -8.98 7.68
CA LEU A 58 -5.98 -9.19 6.25
C LEU A 58 -6.22 -7.86 5.54
N ALA A 59 -5.65 -7.72 4.35
CA ALA A 59 -5.87 -6.57 3.50
C ALA A 59 -6.01 -7.02 2.05
N GLY A 60 -6.75 -6.26 1.26
CA GLY A 60 -6.92 -6.47 -0.17
C GLY A 60 -6.57 -5.21 -0.94
N ARG A 61 -5.92 -5.35 -2.09
CA ARG A 61 -5.63 -4.26 -3.01
C ARG A 61 -6.13 -4.59 -4.40
N LEU A 62 -6.80 -3.64 -5.04
CA LEU A 62 -7.12 -3.67 -6.46
C LEU A 62 -6.38 -2.53 -7.14
N ALA A 63 -5.81 -2.79 -8.31
CA ALA A 63 -5.14 -1.78 -9.10
C ALA A 63 -5.50 -1.91 -10.57
N ILE A 64 -5.56 -0.76 -11.22
CA ILE A 64 -5.57 -0.64 -12.66
C ILE A 64 -4.30 0.09 -13.06
N GLY A 65 -3.62 -0.41 -14.08
CA GLY A 65 -2.37 0.18 -14.55
C GLY A 65 -2.30 0.21 -16.07
N TYR A 66 -1.41 1.05 -16.55
CA TYR A 66 -1.08 1.15 -17.96
C TYR A 66 0.43 1.02 -18.14
N LYS A 67 0.87 -0.04 -18.83
CA LYS A 67 2.26 -0.21 -19.25
C LYS A 67 2.53 0.71 -20.45
N VAL A 68 3.27 1.78 -20.22
CA VAL A 68 3.71 2.72 -21.26
C VAL A 68 4.82 2.10 -22.12
N THR A 69 5.67 1.31 -21.47
CA THR A 69 6.71 0.50 -22.10
C THR A 69 6.75 -0.87 -21.39
N PRO A 70 7.45 -1.88 -21.92
CA PRO A 70 7.64 -3.16 -21.23
C PRO A 70 8.26 -3.02 -19.82
N ASN A 71 9.03 -1.96 -19.61
CA ASN A 71 9.76 -1.72 -18.36
C ASN A 71 9.16 -0.64 -17.45
N PHE A 72 8.11 0.06 -17.90
CA PHE A 72 7.53 1.17 -17.14
C PHE A 72 6.01 1.20 -17.24
N ALA A 73 5.35 1.34 -16.09
CA ALA A 73 3.91 1.46 -15.99
C ALA A 73 3.51 2.55 -14.98
N LEU A 74 2.27 3.02 -15.13
CA LEU A 74 1.58 3.84 -14.14
C LEU A 74 0.44 3.01 -13.55
N GLU A 75 0.26 3.06 -12.24
CA GLU A 75 -0.81 2.37 -11.52
C GLU A 75 -1.67 3.35 -10.72
N LEU A 76 -2.97 3.08 -10.68
CA LEU A 76 -3.93 3.62 -9.71
C LEU A 76 -4.42 2.44 -8.88
N GLY A 77 -4.27 2.50 -7.56
CA GLY A 77 -4.63 1.43 -6.64
C GLY A 77 -5.64 1.86 -5.58
N TYR A 78 -6.35 0.88 -5.07
CA TYR A 78 -7.20 0.99 -3.89
C TYR A 78 -6.83 -0.14 -2.94
N LEU A 79 -6.33 0.21 -1.76
CA LEU A 79 -5.99 -0.71 -0.68
C LEU A 79 -7.05 -0.58 0.42
N GLN A 80 -7.66 -1.69 0.77
CA GLN A 80 -8.57 -1.80 1.90
C GLN A 80 -7.94 -2.69 2.96
N LEU A 81 -7.80 -2.15 4.18
CA LEU A 81 -7.37 -2.90 5.34
C LEU A 81 -8.60 -3.51 6.03
N SER A 82 -8.42 -4.69 6.63
CA SER A 82 -9.48 -5.31 7.43
C SER A 82 -9.87 -4.42 8.59
N ASN A 83 -11.18 -4.32 8.83
CA ASN A 83 -11.69 -3.60 9.99
C ASN A 83 -11.25 -4.33 11.25
N ALA A 84 -10.45 -3.68 12.08
CA ALA A 84 -10.15 -4.19 13.41
C ALA A 84 -11.30 -3.79 14.34
N GLU A 85 -12.09 -4.78 14.77
CA GLU A 85 -13.14 -4.58 15.77
C GLU A 85 -12.68 -5.16 17.10
N PHE A 86 -12.72 -4.33 18.14
CA PHE A 86 -12.38 -4.74 19.50
C PHE A 86 -13.53 -4.47 20.43
N ASN A 87 -13.84 -5.45 21.28
CA ASN A 87 -14.82 -5.31 22.35
C ASN A 87 -14.07 -5.21 23.67
N ILE A 88 -14.19 -4.08 24.38
CA ILE A 88 -13.70 -3.92 25.74
C ILE A 88 -14.92 -3.70 26.66
N GLY A 89 -15.28 -4.73 27.41
CA GLY A 89 -16.50 -4.69 28.23
C GLY A 89 -17.76 -4.53 27.37
N ALA A 90 -18.50 -3.45 27.59
CA ALA A 90 -19.73 -3.12 26.86
C ALA A 90 -19.51 -2.13 25.68
N SER A 91 -18.27 -1.73 25.40
CA SER A 91 -17.92 -0.82 24.30
C SER A 91 -17.27 -1.60 23.15
N SER A 92 -17.66 -1.28 21.91
CA SER A 92 -17.08 -1.80 20.68
C SER A 92 -16.31 -0.69 19.95
N PHE A 93 -15.06 -0.97 19.61
CA PHE A 93 -14.19 -0.07 18.86
C PHE A 93 -14.04 -0.61 17.44
N SER A 94 -14.17 0.25 16.45
CA SER A 94 -13.96 -0.09 15.04
C SER A 94 -12.92 0.87 14.44
N ASN A 95 -11.88 0.30 13.84
CA ASN A 95 -10.87 1.01 13.08
C ASN A 95 -10.96 0.58 11.63
N LYS A 96 -11.32 1.51 10.74
CA LYS A 96 -11.38 1.32 9.31
C LYS A 96 -10.32 2.18 8.64
N GLN A 97 -9.48 1.56 7.80
CA GLN A 97 -8.46 2.25 7.04
C GLN A 97 -8.52 1.84 5.57
N ASP A 98 -8.51 2.84 4.71
CA ASP A 98 -8.47 2.68 3.27
C ASP A 98 -7.40 3.60 2.69
N ALA A 99 -6.82 3.22 1.55
CA ALA A 99 -5.89 4.06 0.81
C ALA A 99 -6.20 4.02 -0.68
N ILE A 100 -6.11 5.18 -1.33
CA ILE A 100 -6.06 5.29 -2.78
C ILE A 100 -4.64 5.73 -3.13
N ASP A 101 -3.97 5.01 -4.02
CA ASP A 101 -2.59 5.31 -4.41
C ASP A 101 -2.44 5.56 -5.91
N VAL A 102 -1.48 6.41 -6.26
CA VAL A 102 -0.97 6.57 -7.62
C VAL A 102 0.52 6.32 -7.59
N ALA A 103 0.99 5.38 -8.42
CA ALA A 103 2.38 4.96 -8.42
C ALA A 103 2.95 4.81 -9.83
N ALA A 104 4.23 5.12 -9.97
CA ALA A 104 5.06 4.72 -11.08
C ALA A 104 5.70 3.36 -10.76
N LYS A 105 5.64 2.42 -11.69
CA LYS A 105 6.17 1.05 -11.56
C LYS A 105 7.26 0.82 -12.58
N GLY A 106 8.49 0.57 -12.11
CA GLY A 106 9.60 0.10 -12.92
C GLY A 106 9.65 -1.43 -12.91
N ILE A 107 9.73 -2.07 -14.07
CA ILE A 107 9.72 -3.51 -14.25
C ILE A 107 11.04 -3.94 -14.87
N LEU A 108 11.72 -4.89 -14.24
CA LEU A 108 12.96 -5.49 -14.72
C LEU A 108 12.73 -6.98 -14.97
N PRO A 109 12.67 -7.42 -16.24
CA PRO A 109 12.61 -8.84 -16.56
C PRO A 109 13.95 -9.50 -16.21
N ILE A 110 13.89 -10.61 -15.46
CA ILE A 110 15.05 -11.42 -15.08
C ILE A 110 15.17 -12.63 -16.01
N THR A 111 14.03 -13.22 -16.36
CA THR A 111 13.91 -14.30 -17.35
C THR A 111 12.70 -14.03 -18.25
N ASN A 112 12.41 -14.94 -19.17
CA ASN A 112 11.24 -14.82 -20.03
C ASN A 112 9.91 -14.79 -19.27
N ASN A 113 9.86 -15.38 -18.07
CA ASN A 113 8.64 -15.48 -17.28
C ASN A 113 8.75 -14.83 -15.90
N VAL A 114 9.96 -14.44 -15.45
CA VAL A 114 10.19 -13.84 -14.13
C VAL A 114 10.59 -12.39 -14.28
N ASN A 115 9.91 -11.53 -13.58
CA ASN A 115 10.24 -10.12 -13.47
C ASN A 115 10.29 -9.68 -12.01
N ILE A 116 11.12 -8.69 -11.71
CA ILE A 116 11.07 -7.94 -10.46
C ILE A 116 10.58 -6.54 -10.77
N TYR A 117 9.97 -5.90 -9.80
CA TYR A 117 9.52 -4.54 -9.99
C TYR A 117 9.68 -3.71 -8.71
N GLY A 118 9.83 -2.42 -8.90
CA GLY A 118 9.75 -1.42 -7.86
C GLY A 118 8.64 -0.43 -8.16
N LYS A 119 7.96 0.08 -7.13
CA LYS A 119 6.97 1.15 -7.24
C LYS A 119 7.36 2.32 -6.37
N LEU A 120 7.11 3.52 -6.86
CA LEU A 120 7.17 4.77 -6.11
C LEU A 120 5.88 5.53 -6.35
N GLY A 121 5.22 5.93 -5.27
CA GLY A 121 3.91 6.53 -5.38
C GLY A 121 3.57 7.45 -4.22
N VAL A 122 2.33 7.90 -4.27
CA VAL A 122 1.70 8.68 -3.20
C VAL A 122 0.34 8.08 -2.94
N ALA A 123 0.09 7.76 -1.67
CA ALA A 123 -1.19 7.25 -1.19
C ALA A 123 -1.96 8.35 -0.46
N TYR A 124 -3.26 8.39 -0.66
CA TYR A 124 -4.21 9.17 0.12
C TYR A 124 -4.91 8.25 1.08
N LEU A 125 -4.55 8.37 2.35
CA LEU A 125 -5.07 7.54 3.44
C LEU A 125 -6.34 8.13 4.01
N THR A 126 -7.33 7.28 4.26
CA THR A 126 -8.54 7.60 5.03
C THR A 126 -8.58 6.70 6.25
N THR A 127 -8.67 7.29 7.44
CA THR A 127 -8.73 6.57 8.72
C THR A 127 -9.97 6.99 9.48
N GLU A 128 -10.86 6.04 9.78
CA GLU A 128 -12.04 6.24 10.60
C GLU A 128 -11.97 5.42 11.88
N LEU A 129 -11.88 6.11 13.02
CA LEU A 129 -11.93 5.51 14.36
C LEU A 129 -13.30 5.79 14.98
N LYS A 130 -14.05 4.75 15.27
CA LYS A 130 -15.38 4.83 15.88
C LYS A 130 -15.45 4.00 17.16
N GLU A 131 -16.03 4.57 18.20
CA GLU A 131 -16.40 3.87 19.44
C GLU A 131 -17.92 3.79 19.53
N LYS A 132 -18.44 2.62 19.77
CA LYS A 132 -19.86 2.39 20.07
C LYS A 132 -19.98 2.01 21.53
N ASN A 133 -20.61 2.87 22.34
CA ASN A 133 -20.80 2.61 23.76
C ASN A 133 -21.98 1.65 24.00
N ALA A 134 -22.11 1.15 25.23
CA ALA A 134 -23.17 0.24 25.65
C ALA A 134 -24.60 0.77 25.40
N ALA A 135 -24.79 2.09 25.31
CA ALA A 135 -26.06 2.73 24.99
C ALA A 135 -26.33 2.84 23.48
N GLY A 136 -25.47 2.26 22.62
CA GLY A 136 -25.60 2.27 21.17
C GLY A 136 -25.19 3.60 20.48
N LYS A 137 -24.69 4.58 21.25
CA LYS A 137 -24.23 5.87 20.71
C LYS A 137 -22.84 5.71 20.12
N THR A 138 -22.68 6.10 18.86
CA THR A 138 -21.38 6.10 18.16
C THR A 138 -20.67 7.44 18.40
N LEU A 139 -19.43 7.38 18.89
CA LEU A 139 -18.55 8.53 19.08
C LEU A 139 -17.44 8.46 18.02
N ASP A 140 -17.15 9.60 17.42
CA ASP A 140 -16.03 9.77 16.48
C ASP A 140 -14.76 10.09 17.26
N LEU A 141 -13.85 9.11 17.36
CA LEU A 141 -12.62 9.26 18.13
C LEU A 141 -11.52 10.03 17.38
N ASN A 142 -11.62 10.19 16.07
CA ASN A 142 -10.63 10.97 15.32
C ASN A 142 -10.54 12.40 15.87
N THR A 143 -11.69 13.03 16.11
CA THR A 143 -11.76 14.40 16.66
C THR A 143 -11.29 14.46 18.11
N ALA A 144 -11.61 13.43 18.91
CA ALA A 144 -11.26 13.40 20.33
C ALA A 144 -9.74 13.17 20.56
N GLN A 145 -9.07 12.46 19.65
CA GLN A 145 -7.64 12.13 19.75
C GLN A 145 -6.75 12.98 18.83
N GLY A 146 -7.32 13.93 18.07
CA GLY A 146 -6.59 14.79 17.16
C GLY A 146 -5.92 14.06 15.98
N ILE A 147 -6.43 12.86 15.63
CA ILE A 147 -5.89 12.07 14.52
C ILE A 147 -6.53 12.55 13.21
N SER A 148 -5.70 12.87 12.22
CA SER A 148 -6.17 13.30 10.90
C SER A 148 -6.92 12.18 10.19
N LYS A 149 -8.17 12.45 9.74
CA LYS A 149 -8.99 11.51 8.97
C LYS A 149 -8.39 11.22 7.59
N HIS A 150 -7.73 12.20 7.02
CA HIS A 150 -7.20 12.15 5.66
C HIS A 150 -5.75 12.61 5.64
N GLN A 151 -4.89 11.86 4.96
CA GLN A 151 -3.47 12.19 4.89
C GLN A 151 -2.82 11.67 3.61
N TRP A 152 -1.98 12.52 3.01
CA TRP A 152 -1.07 12.10 1.94
C TRP A 152 0.16 11.43 2.52
N ALA A 153 0.57 10.33 1.92
CA ALA A 153 1.71 9.54 2.38
C ALA A 153 2.52 9.02 1.19
N PRO A 154 3.84 9.18 1.16
CA PRO A 154 4.68 8.52 0.17
C PRO A 154 4.58 6.99 0.31
N GLU A 155 4.60 6.32 -0.84
CA GLU A 155 4.55 4.88 -0.97
C GLU A 155 5.78 4.38 -1.71
N ILE A 156 6.34 3.28 -1.23
CA ILE A 156 7.35 2.49 -1.93
C ILE A 156 6.95 1.03 -1.89
N ALA A 157 7.13 0.32 -3.01
CA ALA A 157 6.94 -1.12 -3.02
C ALA A 157 8.02 -1.81 -3.84
N ILE A 158 8.29 -3.06 -3.48
CA ILE A 158 9.09 -3.99 -4.28
C ILE A 158 8.29 -5.27 -4.46
N GLY A 159 8.49 -5.95 -5.57
CA GLY A 159 7.79 -7.21 -5.82
C GLY A 159 8.45 -8.02 -6.91
N MET A 160 7.94 -9.23 -7.06
CA MET A 160 8.33 -10.19 -8.08
C MET A 160 7.08 -10.75 -8.74
N GLY A 161 7.09 -10.83 -10.07
CA GLY A 161 6.03 -11.41 -10.87
C GLY A 161 6.49 -12.64 -11.62
N TYR A 162 5.59 -13.58 -11.78
CA TYR A 162 5.75 -14.76 -12.64
C TYR A 162 4.63 -14.78 -13.68
N ASP A 163 5.00 -14.70 -14.95
CA ASP A 163 4.06 -14.70 -16.06
C ASP A 163 3.71 -16.15 -16.42
N ILE A 164 2.51 -16.59 -16.00
CA ILE A 164 1.96 -17.93 -16.30
C ILE A 164 1.60 -18.01 -17.79
N THR A 165 1.06 -16.92 -18.32
CA THR A 165 0.77 -16.73 -19.74
C THR A 165 1.17 -15.29 -20.13
N PRO A 166 1.21 -14.94 -21.43
CA PRO A 166 1.46 -13.56 -21.83
C PRO A 166 0.50 -12.52 -21.20
N ASN A 167 -0.70 -12.96 -20.81
CA ASN A 167 -1.74 -12.10 -20.25
C ASN A 167 -1.91 -12.24 -18.74
N VAL A 168 -1.45 -13.35 -18.11
CA VAL A 168 -1.69 -13.64 -16.69
C VAL A 168 -0.38 -13.69 -15.93
N THR A 169 -0.26 -12.84 -14.95
CA THR A 169 0.90 -12.75 -14.03
C THR A 169 0.44 -13.05 -12.59
N VAL A 170 1.15 -13.93 -11.90
CA VAL A 170 1.05 -14.05 -10.44
C VAL A 170 2.18 -13.23 -9.82
N ASP A 171 1.89 -12.46 -8.80
CA ASP A 171 2.91 -11.62 -8.17
C ASP A 171 2.91 -11.70 -6.65
N THR A 172 4.04 -11.32 -6.06
CA THR A 172 4.16 -11.04 -4.64
C THR A 172 4.80 -9.68 -4.45
N SER A 173 4.38 -8.95 -3.44
CA SER A 173 4.89 -7.61 -3.17
C SER A 173 4.95 -7.27 -1.69
N LEU A 174 5.90 -6.42 -1.35
CA LEU A 174 5.99 -5.72 -0.08
C LEU A 174 5.83 -4.23 -0.36
N THR A 175 4.77 -3.64 0.19
CA THR A 175 4.45 -2.22 0.07
C THR A 175 4.62 -1.54 1.43
N HIS A 176 5.31 -0.41 1.45
CA HIS A 176 5.46 0.45 2.62
C HIS A 176 4.87 1.82 2.32
N ILE A 177 3.92 2.26 3.15
CA ILE A 177 3.31 3.59 3.11
C ILE A 177 3.75 4.34 4.36
N GLN A 178 4.50 5.42 4.16
CA GLN A 178 5.08 6.23 5.23
C GLN A 178 4.17 7.41 5.54
N THR A 179 3.45 7.37 6.66
CA THR A 179 2.68 8.52 7.10
C THR A 179 3.58 9.64 7.63
N LEU A 180 3.27 10.90 7.33
CA LEU A 180 4.04 12.08 7.67
C LEU A 180 3.31 12.95 8.70
N GLY A 181 4.06 13.62 9.60
CA GLY A 181 3.52 14.55 10.60
C GLY A 181 3.39 13.96 12.01
N ASP A 182 3.00 14.78 12.97
CA ASP A 182 2.96 14.40 14.41
C ASP A 182 1.66 13.68 14.80
N ASN A 183 0.53 14.02 14.18
CA ASN A 183 -0.80 13.42 14.41
C ASN A 183 -1.12 12.33 13.39
N ARG A 184 -0.14 11.49 13.08
CA ARG A 184 -0.22 10.49 12.02
C ARG A 184 -0.84 9.17 12.51
N PRO A 185 -1.72 8.53 11.72
CA PRO A 185 -1.95 7.10 11.84
C PRO A 185 -0.63 6.38 11.56
N GLY A 186 -0.41 5.18 12.08
CA GLY A 186 0.84 4.44 11.91
C GLY A 186 1.24 4.25 10.44
N ASN A 187 2.50 3.89 10.20
CA ASN A 187 2.95 3.46 8.88
C ASN A 187 2.29 2.13 8.52
N ILE A 188 2.07 1.88 7.23
CA ILE A 188 1.45 0.64 6.76
C ILE A 188 2.52 -0.18 6.03
N ASN A 189 2.70 -1.44 6.45
CA ASN A 189 3.47 -2.44 5.73
C ASN A 189 2.50 -3.51 5.22
N PHE A 190 2.44 -3.73 3.92
CA PHE A 190 1.55 -4.68 3.29
C PHE A 190 2.33 -5.71 2.49
N LEU A 191 2.33 -6.96 2.96
CA LEU A 191 2.85 -8.13 2.26
C LEU A 191 1.71 -8.84 1.57
N ALA A 192 1.79 -9.01 0.25
CA ALA A 192 0.71 -9.51 -0.55
C ALA A 192 1.15 -10.52 -1.61
N VAL A 193 0.20 -11.36 -2.00
CA VAL A 193 0.23 -12.15 -3.24
C VAL A 193 -0.95 -11.75 -4.11
N GLY A 194 -0.78 -11.81 -5.42
CA GLY A 194 -1.79 -11.33 -6.34
C GLY A 194 -1.80 -12.00 -7.71
N VAL A 195 -2.81 -11.61 -8.47
CA VAL A 195 -2.96 -12.01 -9.87
C VAL A 195 -3.25 -10.76 -10.69
N GLY A 196 -2.48 -10.60 -11.76
CA GLY A 196 -2.66 -9.56 -12.76
C GLY A 196 -3.16 -10.12 -14.08
N TYR A 197 -3.96 -9.34 -14.78
CA TYR A 197 -4.38 -9.62 -16.15
C TYR A 197 -4.05 -8.44 -17.06
N ASN A 198 -3.37 -8.71 -18.16
CA ASN A 198 -2.93 -7.74 -19.16
C ASN A 198 -3.81 -7.85 -20.40
N PHE A 199 -4.36 -6.74 -20.85
CA PHE A 199 -5.33 -6.69 -21.96
C PHE A 199 -4.68 -6.41 -23.33
N GLY A 200 -3.41 -6.10 -23.37
CA GLY A 200 -2.70 -5.72 -24.60
C GLY A 200 -1.49 -6.58 -24.89
#